data_171c4d137529afafa4fbdeb7d1d9fac0
#
_entry.id   171c4d137529afafa4fbdeb7d1d9fac0
#
_cell.length_a   1.000
_cell.length_b   1.000
_cell.length_c   1.000
_cell.angle_alpha   90.00
_cell.angle_beta   90.00
_cell.angle_gamma   90.00
#
_symmetry.space_group_name_H-M   'P 1'
#
loop_
_entity.id
_entity.type
_entity.pdbx_description
1 polymer ?
#
loop_
_entity_poly.entity_id
_entity_poly.type
_entity_poly.pdbx_seq_one_letter_code
_entity_poly.pdbx_strand_id
1 'polypeptide(L)'
;MRRLLLCSLGALALAACDPDNVVHRVGWFATMRHQRSIKPYARPIPPVEGTVPVTGAEPPVDAKTADRLVNTRTRTSESLNHGQFLYQTYCQVCHGEGGKADGPLSALAGGPFPAVRNLTDAAARQRSDGYLYGMIVNAQAMGHGLMPHYGDKVRGPDRWDVVNYVRSLQQQARP
;
A
#
# COMPACT_ATOMS: atom_id res chain seq x y z
N MET A 1 15.34 -38.85 36.92
CA MET A 1 14.19 -38.08 36.41
C MET A 1 14.44 -36.56 36.42
N ARG A 2 14.80 -35.93 37.56
CA ARG A 2 15.02 -34.47 37.66
C ARG A 2 16.10 -33.92 36.72
N ARG A 3 17.20 -34.65 36.48
CA ARG A 3 18.27 -34.25 35.57
C ARG A 3 17.86 -34.32 34.09
N LEU A 4 17.05 -35.31 33.73
CA LEU A 4 16.52 -35.44 32.36
C LEU A 4 15.50 -34.34 32.04
N LEU A 5 14.66 -33.96 33.02
CA LEU A 5 13.72 -32.83 32.88
C LEU A 5 14.46 -31.49 32.72
N LEU A 6 15.56 -31.29 33.44
CA LEU A 6 16.36 -30.05 33.29
C LEU A 6 17.06 -29.98 31.93
N CYS A 7 17.56 -31.10 31.41
CA CYS A 7 18.17 -31.15 30.08
C CYS A 7 17.15 -30.95 28.98
N SER A 8 15.93 -31.48 29.11
CA SER A 8 14.88 -31.26 28.11
C SER A 8 14.35 -29.84 28.11
N LEU A 9 14.20 -29.21 29.28
CA LEU A 9 13.84 -27.75 29.36
C LEU A 9 14.93 -26.86 28.75
N GLY A 10 16.21 -27.18 28.99
CA GLY A 10 17.34 -26.44 28.40
C GLY A 10 17.38 -26.57 26.88
N ALA A 11 17.12 -27.77 26.35
CA ALA A 11 17.06 -27.99 24.89
C ALA A 11 15.88 -27.27 24.23
N LEU A 12 14.70 -27.25 24.89
CA LEU A 12 13.54 -26.50 24.42
C LEU A 12 13.80 -24.95 24.42
N ALA A 13 14.47 -24.46 25.46
CA ALA A 13 14.80 -23.04 25.53
C ALA A 13 15.80 -22.61 24.45
N LEU A 14 16.75 -23.47 24.10
CA LEU A 14 17.70 -23.23 23.01
C LEU A 14 17.05 -23.33 21.62
N ALA A 15 16.07 -24.23 21.45
CA ALA A 15 15.33 -24.37 20.20
C ALA A 15 14.33 -23.23 19.96
N ALA A 16 13.90 -22.54 21.02
CA ALA A 16 13.00 -21.37 20.90
C ALA A 16 13.74 -20.05 20.55
N CYS A 17 15.05 -20.03 20.65
CA CYS A 17 15.85 -18.88 20.25
C CYS A 17 16.12 -18.97 18.74
N ASP A 18 15.55 -18.03 17.96
CA ASP A 18 15.98 -17.80 16.58
C ASP A 18 17.43 -17.25 16.62
N PRO A 19 18.45 -18.04 16.20
CA PRO A 19 19.84 -17.64 16.31
C PRO A 19 20.12 -16.37 15.50
N ASP A 20 19.40 -16.16 14.44
CA ASP A 20 19.54 -14.98 13.56
C ASP A 20 19.13 -13.70 14.28
N ASN A 21 18.04 -13.75 15.05
CA ASN A 21 17.61 -12.61 15.87
C ASN A 21 18.55 -12.30 17.03
N VAL A 22 19.19 -13.29 17.60
CA VAL A 22 20.17 -13.09 18.69
C VAL A 22 21.47 -12.49 18.16
N VAL A 23 22.01 -13.06 17.09
CA VAL A 23 23.24 -12.61 16.44
C VAL A 23 23.10 -11.16 15.95
N HIS A 24 21.95 -10.80 15.39
CA HIS A 24 21.73 -9.45 14.87
C HIS A 24 21.49 -8.37 15.93
N ARG A 25 21.24 -8.73 17.19
CA ARG A 25 21.16 -7.76 18.29
C ARG A 25 22.55 -7.28 18.76
N VAL A 26 23.59 -8.07 18.49
CA VAL A 26 24.96 -7.69 18.81
C VAL A 26 25.51 -6.85 17.67
N GLY A 27 25.75 -5.57 17.91
CA GLY A 27 26.19 -4.60 16.88
C GLY A 27 27.42 -5.03 16.09
N TRP A 28 28.29 -5.83 16.69
CA TRP A 28 29.48 -6.40 16.04
C TRP A 28 29.13 -7.34 14.88
N PHE A 29 28.07 -8.11 14.99
CA PHE A 29 27.62 -9.06 13.95
C PHE A 29 26.59 -8.46 12.98
N ALA A 30 26.08 -7.27 13.28
CA ALA A 30 25.03 -6.62 12.50
C ALA A 30 25.57 -5.71 11.37
N THR A 31 26.82 -5.88 10.96
CA THR A 31 27.56 -4.97 10.08
C THR A 31 26.90 -4.69 8.74
N MET A 32 26.15 -5.65 8.18
CA MET A 32 25.46 -5.49 6.91
C MET A 32 23.97 -5.11 7.04
N ARG A 33 23.40 -5.23 8.23
CA ARG A 33 21.99 -4.91 8.50
C ARG A 33 21.78 -3.43 8.79
N HIS A 34 22.72 -2.80 9.47
CA HIS A 34 22.72 -1.37 9.81
C HIS A 34 23.74 -0.63 8.97
N GLN A 35 23.41 -0.37 7.73
CA GLN A 35 24.26 0.38 6.80
C GLN A 35 23.83 1.86 6.77
N ARG A 36 24.78 2.75 6.50
CA ARG A 36 24.47 4.15 6.16
C ARG A 36 23.88 4.27 4.75
N SER A 37 24.06 3.26 3.90
CA SER A 37 23.49 3.23 2.56
C SER A 37 21.97 3.13 2.62
N ILE A 38 21.33 3.82 1.70
CA ILE A 38 19.89 3.79 1.54
C ILE A 38 19.55 2.50 0.79
N LYS A 39 18.82 1.61 1.45
CA LYS A 39 18.32 0.39 0.81
C LYS A 39 17.05 0.71 0.01
N PRO A 40 16.85 0.09 -1.15
CA PRO A 40 15.58 0.14 -1.84
C PRO A 40 14.46 -0.25 -0.86
N TYR A 41 13.35 0.49 -0.88
CA TYR A 41 12.19 0.28 0.00
C TYR A 41 12.45 0.47 1.52
N ALA A 42 13.64 0.97 1.92
CA ALA A 42 13.85 1.48 3.28
C ALA A 42 13.03 2.77 3.50
N ARG A 43 13.08 3.28 4.74
CA ARG A 43 12.40 4.52 5.08
C ARG A 43 12.65 5.61 4.05
N PRO A 44 11.63 6.37 3.62
CA PRO A 44 11.83 7.53 2.78
C PRO A 44 12.84 8.46 3.43
N ILE A 45 13.79 8.98 2.65
CA ILE A 45 14.73 9.98 3.17
C ILE A 45 13.89 11.25 3.36
N PRO A 46 13.87 11.82 4.57
CA PRO A 46 13.23 13.12 4.75
C PRO A 46 13.95 14.15 3.85
N PRO A 47 13.23 15.04 3.18
CA PRO A 47 13.84 16.12 2.44
C PRO A 47 14.72 16.94 3.40
N VAL A 48 15.79 17.52 2.87
CA VAL A 48 16.64 18.43 3.64
C VAL A 48 15.78 19.61 4.09
N GLU A 49 15.91 19.99 5.36
CA GLU A 49 15.15 21.10 5.92
C GLU A 49 15.36 22.39 5.09
N GLY A 50 14.27 23.09 4.78
CA GLY A 50 14.29 24.29 3.95
C GLY A 50 14.30 24.05 2.43
N THR A 51 14.31 22.78 1.96
CA THR A 51 14.17 22.50 0.52
C THR A 51 12.70 22.52 0.09
N VAL A 52 12.44 23.11 -1.08
CA VAL A 52 11.14 23.09 -1.74
C VAL A 52 11.25 22.15 -2.96
N PRO A 53 10.40 21.11 -3.08
CA PRO A 53 10.37 20.28 -4.27
C PRO A 53 10.11 21.09 -5.53
N VAL A 54 10.77 20.80 -6.64
CA VAL A 54 10.55 21.47 -7.93
C VAL A 54 9.09 21.33 -8.39
N THR A 55 8.43 20.23 -8.02
CA THR A 55 7.01 19.98 -8.30
C THR A 55 6.05 20.62 -7.30
N GLY A 56 6.55 21.38 -6.32
CA GLY A 56 5.77 21.88 -5.19
C GLY A 56 5.49 20.81 -4.14
N ALA A 57 5.07 21.24 -2.95
CA ALA A 57 4.60 20.32 -1.93
C ALA A 57 3.17 19.90 -2.22
N GLU A 58 2.89 18.61 -2.29
CA GLU A 58 1.51 18.13 -2.33
C GLU A 58 0.83 18.43 -0.98
N PRO A 59 -0.35 19.06 -0.96
CA PRO A 59 -1.08 19.27 0.28
C PRO A 59 -1.44 17.90 0.91
N PRO A 60 -1.44 17.78 2.23
CA PRO A 60 -1.87 16.56 2.88
C PRO A 60 -3.34 16.27 2.54
N VAL A 61 -3.62 15.03 2.17
CA VAL A 61 -4.97 14.56 1.87
C VAL A 61 -5.44 13.65 2.99
N ASP A 62 -6.58 13.97 3.57
CA ASP A 62 -7.27 13.20 4.60
C ASP A 62 -8.76 13.06 4.26
N ALA A 63 -9.50 12.35 5.10
CA ALA A 63 -10.93 12.12 4.91
C ALA A 63 -11.78 13.41 4.87
N LYS A 64 -11.29 14.52 5.45
CA LYS A 64 -12.03 15.80 5.46
C LYS A 64 -11.78 16.63 4.21
N THR A 65 -10.61 16.50 3.62
CA THR A 65 -10.16 17.30 2.49
C THR A 65 -10.36 16.59 1.15
N ALA A 66 -10.33 15.25 1.16
CA ALA A 66 -10.37 14.43 -0.05
C ALA A 66 -11.59 14.73 -0.94
N ASP A 67 -12.79 14.83 -0.38
CA ASP A 67 -14.01 15.06 -1.16
C ASP A 67 -14.05 16.42 -1.88
N ARG A 68 -13.18 17.34 -1.50
CA ARG A 68 -13.05 18.68 -2.16
C ARG A 68 -12.11 18.65 -3.36
N LEU A 69 -11.34 17.57 -3.51
CA LEU A 69 -10.41 17.44 -4.61
C LEU A 69 -11.18 17.24 -5.93
N VAL A 70 -10.81 18.01 -6.92
CA VAL A 70 -11.38 17.93 -8.27
C VAL A 70 -10.41 17.17 -9.16
N ASN A 71 -10.92 16.23 -9.93
CA ASN A 71 -10.13 15.51 -10.90
C ASN A 71 -9.67 16.47 -12.01
N THR A 72 -8.37 16.69 -12.09
CA THR A 72 -7.75 17.60 -13.07
C THR A 72 -7.38 16.91 -14.38
N ARG A 73 -7.55 15.58 -14.47
CA ARG A 73 -7.23 14.80 -15.67
C ARG A 73 -8.49 14.42 -16.41
N THR A 74 -8.59 14.89 -17.65
CA THR A 74 -9.68 14.47 -18.55
C THR A 74 -9.56 12.96 -18.84
N ARG A 75 -10.70 12.28 -18.90
CA ARG A 75 -10.77 10.84 -19.17
C ARG A 75 -10.59 10.57 -20.66
N THR A 76 -9.37 10.68 -21.15
CA THR A 76 -8.96 10.35 -22.52
C THR A 76 -8.50 8.90 -22.60
N SER A 77 -8.35 8.36 -23.81
CA SER A 77 -7.77 7.04 -24.02
C SER A 77 -6.35 6.93 -23.43
N GLU A 78 -5.56 8.00 -23.52
CA GLU A 78 -4.23 8.06 -22.91
C GLU A 78 -4.30 7.91 -21.39
N SER A 79 -5.15 8.71 -20.72
CA SER A 79 -5.38 8.65 -19.28
C SER A 79 -5.87 7.26 -18.83
N LEU A 80 -6.78 6.65 -19.60
CA LEU A 80 -7.28 5.31 -19.30
C LEU A 80 -6.21 4.23 -19.46
N ASN A 81 -5.41 4.27 -20.52
CA ASN A 81 -4.34 3.31 -20.76
C ASN A 81 -3.24 3.42 -19.69
N HIS A 82 -2.85 4.65 -19.35
CA HIS A 82 -1.87 4.88 -18.29
C HIS A 82 -2.42 4.46 -16.92
N GLY A 83 -3.66 4.80 -16.61
CA GLY A 83 -4.33 4.38 -15.39
C GLY A 83 -4.48 2.86 -15.29
N GLN A 84 -4.76 2.16 -16.40
CA GLN A 84 -4.79 0.71 -16.48
C GLN A 84 -3.43 0.11 -16.17
N PHE A 85 -2.36 0.62 -16.75
CA PHE A 85 -1.00 0.15 -16.47
C PHE A 85 -0.64 0.28 -15.00
N LEU A 86 -0.92 1.43 -14.39
CA LEU A 86 -0.67 1.67 -12.97
C LEU A 86 -1.55 0.79 -12.07
N TYR A 87 -2.81 0.61 -12.43
CA TYR A 87 -3.74 -0.26 -11.72
C TYR A 87 -3.26 -1.71 -11.73
N GLN A 88 -2.87 -2.22 -12.88
CA GLN A 88 -2.31 -3.58 -13.03
C GLN A 88 -1.04 -3.77 -12.22
N THR A 89 -0.20 -2.73 -12.15
CA THR A 89 1.08 -2.78 -11.43
C THR A 89 0.90 -2.79 -9.90
N TYR A 90 -0.02 -1.98 -9.37
CA TYR A 90 -0.08 -1.71 -7.94
C TYR A 90 -1.38 -2.15 -7.25
N CYS A 91 -2.49 -2.21 -7.96
CA CYS A 91 -3.82 -2.35 -7.36
C CYS A 91 -4.43 -3.73 -7.60
N GLN A 92 -4.22 -4.30 -8.79
CA GLN A 92 -4.86 -5.53 -9.24
C GLN A 92 -4.56 -6.72 -8.34
N VAL A 93 -3.37 -6.78 -7.76
CA VAL A 93 -2.94 -7.88 -6.87
C VAL A 93 -3.89 -8.09 -5.69
N CYS A 94 -4.54 -7.03 -5.23
CA CYS A 94 -5.55 -7.08 -4.17
C CYS A 94 -6.97 -6.95 -4.74
N HIS A 95 -7.19 -5.93 -5.60
CA HIS A 95 -8.54 -5.60 -6.06
C HIS A 95 -9.05 -6.45 -7.21
N GLY A 96 -8.18 -7.26 -7.85
CA GLY A 96 -8.52 -8.07 -9.02
C GLY A 96 -8.58 -7.26 -10.32
N GLU A 97 -8.60 -7.95 -11.45
CA GLU A 97 -8.61 -7.33 -12.78
C GLU A 97 -9.85 -6.44 -13.00
N GLY A 98 -11.01 -6.93 -12.59
CA GLY A 98 -12.29 -6.21 -12.69
C GLY A 98 -12.60 -5.31 -11.49
N GLY A 99 -11.72 -5.18 -10.51
CA GLY A 99 -11.95 -4.39 -9.29
C GLY A 99 -12.94 -5.03 -8.30
N LYS A 100 -13.18 -6.34 -8.40
CA LYS A 100 -14.19 -7.08 -7.62
C LYS A 100 -13.67 -7.60 -6.27
N ALA A 101 -12.48 -7.20 -5.85
CA ALA A 101 -11.78 -7.68 -4.66
C ALA A 101 -11.40 -9.17 -4.74
N ASP A 102 -11.22 -9.69 -5.93
CA ASP A 102 -10.89 -11.09 -6.24
C ASP A 102 -9.42 -11.29 -6.65
N GLY A 103 -8.57 -10.31 -6.35
CA GLY A 103 -7.12 -10.44 -6.56
C GLY A 103 -6.48 -11.50 -5.65
N PRO A 104 -5.33 -12.08 -6.04
CA PRO A 104 -4.71 -13.21 -5.34
C PRO A 104 -4.34 -12.93 -3.88
N LEU A 105 -4.17 -11.67 -3.48
CA LEU A 105 -3.95 -11.31 -2.07
C LEU A 105 -5.24 -11.08 -1.29
N SER A 106 -6.40 -11.02 -1.94
CA SER A 106 -7.69 -10.88 -1.26
C SER A 106 -8.13 -12.21 -0.63
N ALA A 107 -8.78 -12.13 0.52
CA ALA A 107 -9.38 -13.29 1.18
C ALA A 107 -10.45 -13.97 0.32
N LEU A 108 -11.14 -13.25 -0.56
CA LEU A 108 -12.10 -13.83 -1.51
C LEU A 108 -11.43 -14.82 -2.48
N ALA A 109 -10.14 -14.63 -2.76
CA ALA A 109 -9.34 -15.55 -3.56
C ALA A 109 -8.44 -16.46 -2.70
N GLY A 110 -8.68 -16.54 -1.37
CA GLY A 110 -7.87 -17.31 -0.44
C GLY A 110 -6.59 -16.62 0.03
N GLY A 111 -6.42 -15.33 -0.26
CA GLY A 111 -5.26 -14.54 0.15
C GLY A 111 -5.34 -14.05 1.60
N PRO A 112 -4.26 -13.44 2.11
CA PRO A 112 -4.14 -13.06 3.52
C PRO A 112 -4.89 -11.78 3.91
N PHE A 113 -5.42 -10.99 2.96
CA PHE A 113 -6.05 -9.71 3.24
C PHE A 113 -7.57 -9.83 3.33
N PRO A 114 -8.17 -9.77 4.54
CA PRO A 114 -9.59 -10.08 4.75
C PRO A 114 -10.55 -8.97 4.33
N ALA A 115 -10.07 -7.74 4.15
CA ALA A 115 -10.93 -6.56 4.00
C ALA A 115 -10.69 -5.76 2.72
N VAL A 116 -10.25 -6.44 1.65
CA VAL A 116 -10.14 -5.80 0.34
C VAL A 116 -11.53 -5.39 -0.14
N ARG A 117 -11.70 -4.12 -0.52
CA ARG A 117 -12.98 -3.58 -0.98
C ARG A 117 -13.21 -3.82 -2.47
N ASN A 118 -14.43 -4.21 -2.79
CA ASN A 118 -14.91 -4.22 -4.16
C ASN A 118 -15.04 -2.77 -4.66
N LEU A 119 -14.28 -2.42 -5.68
CA LEU A 119 -14.27 -1.07 -6.27
C LEU A 119 -15.47 -0.82 -7.18
N THR A 120 -16.22 -1.85 -7.54
CA THR A 120 -17.35 -1.78 -8.49
C THR A 120 -18.71 -1.92 -7.82
N ASP A 121 -18.76 -2.08 -6.50
CA ASP A 121 -20.02 -2.15 -5.76
C ASP A 121 -20.73 -0.77 -5.64
N ALA A 122 -21.96 -0.77 -5.16
CA ALA A 122 -22.76 0.44 -5.01
C ALA A 122 -22.11 1.46 -4.06
N ALA A 123 -21.49 0.99 -2.98
CA ALA A 123 -20.84 1.86 -2.00
C ALA A 123 -19.59 2.54 -2.56
N ALA A 124 -18.78 1.80 -3.33
CA ALA A 124 -17.60 2.35 -3.98
C ALA A 124 -17.95 3.36 -5.09
N ARG A 125 -19.03 3.12 -5.83
CA ARG A 125 -19.51 4.02 -6.88
C ARG A 125 -20.00 5.37 -6.34
N GLN A 126 -20.53 5.40 -5.11
CA GLN A 126 -21.01 6.63 -4.47
C GLN A 126 -19.87 7.51 -3.93
N ARG A 127 -18.66 6.98 -3.83
CA ARG A 127 -17.51 7.75 -3.36
C ARG A 127 -17.08 8.77 -4.41
N SER A 128 -16.64 9.93 -3.97
CA SER A 128 -16.11 10.98 -4.87
C SER A 128 -14.79 10.55 -5.54
N ASP A 129 -14.42 11.19 -6.64
CA ASP A 129 -13.11 11.01 -7.26
C ASP A 129 -12.00 11.38 -6.30
N GLY A 130 -12.19 12.47 -5.55
CA GLY A 130 -11.25 12.91 -4.53
C GLY A 130 -11.07 11.91 -3.40
N TYR A 131 -12.12 11.22 -2.99
CA TYR A 131 -12.01 10.12 -2.03
C TYR A 131 -11.12 8.99 -2.57
N LEU A 132 -11.35 8.56 -3.82
CA LEU A 132 -10.53 7.50 -4.44
C LEU A 132 -9.07 7.94 -4.56
N TYR A 133 -8.83 9.19 -4.92
CA TYR A 133 -7.50 9.79 -4.94
C TYR A 133 -6.83 9.75 -3.56
N GLY A 134 -7.55 10.18 -2.51
CA GLY A 134 -7.06 10.18 -1.13
C GLY A 134 -6.68 8.78 -0.64
N MET A 135 -7.46 7.76 -1.03
CA MET A 135 -7.15 6.36 -0.73
C MET A 135 -5.81 5.91 -1.33
N ILE A 136 -5.49 6.36 -2.56
CA ILE A 136 -4.21 6.07 -3.20
C ILE A 136 -3.07 6.79 -2.48
N VAL A 137 -3.28 8.04 -2.11
CA VAL A 137 -2.27 8.86 -1.41
C VAL A 137 -1.92 8.24 -0.06
N ASN A 138 -2.92 8.08 0.80
CA ASN A 138 -2.74 7.56 2.15
C ASN A 138 -4.05 7.01 2.71
N ALA A 139 -4.27 5.73 2.54
CA ALA A 139 -5.46 5.07 3.04
C ALA A 139 -5.60 5.14 4.57
N GLN A 140 -4.50 5.20 5.31
CA GLN A 140 -4.53 5.34 6.77
C GLN A 140 -5.09 6.70 7.19
N ALA A 141 -4.68 7.79 6.53
CA ALA A 141 -5.24 9.13 6.75
C ALA A 141 -6.72 9.22 6.35
N MET A 142 -7.17 8.34 5.45
CA MET A 142 -8.57 8.17 5.06
C MET A 142 -9.37 7.27 6.02
N GLY A 143 -8.75 6.77 7.11
CA GLY A 143 -9.39 5.87 8.08
C GLY A 143 -9.40 4.38 7.68
N HIS A 144 -8.61 3.97 6.70
CA HIS A 144 -8.55 2.61 6.18
C HIS A 144 -7.15 2.01 6.29
N GLY A 145 -6.76 1.57 7.47
CA GLY A 145 -5.39 1.14 7.81
C GLY A 145 -4.88 -0.14 7.15
N LEU A 146 -5.74 -0.94 6.53
CA LEU A 146 -5.33 -2.21 5.89
C LEU A 146 -4.81 -2.03 4.47
N MET A 147 -5.22 -1.00 3.76
CA MET A 147 -4.68 -0.70 2.43
C MET A 147 -3.32 0.00 2.60
N PRO A 148 -2.24 -0.51 1.99
CA PRO A 148 -0.97 0.20 1.95
C PRO A 148 -1.13 1.57 1.28
N HIS A 149 -0.31 2.55 1.68
CA HIS A 149 -0.30 3.82 0.98
C HIS A 149 0.58 3.74 -0.27
N TYR A 150 0.11 4.32 -1.36
CA TYR A 150 0.81 4.33 -2.64
C TYR A 150 1.23 5.74 -3.09
N GLY A 151 1.14 6.71 -2.19
CA GLY A 151 1.46 8.11 -2.50
C GLY A 151 2.90 8.36 -2.95
N ASP A 152 3.82 7.47 -2.58
CA ASP A 152 5.22 7.52 -3.01
C ASP A 152 5.47 6.78 -4.35
N LYS A 153 4.58 5.89 -4.76
CA LYS A 153 4.69 5.07 -5.99
C LYS A 153 3.91 5.69 -7.15
N VAL A 154 2.69 6.12 -6.87
CA VAL A 154 1.81 6.77 -7.84
C VAL A 154 1.70 8.24 -7.47
N ARG A 155 2.24 9.14 -8.28
CA ARG A 155 2.42 10.55 -7.91
C ARG A 155 1.61 11.51 -8.78
N GLY A 156 1.27 12.65 -8.19
CA GLY A 156 0.69 13.77 -8.89
C GLY A 156 -0.51 13.41 -9.77
N PRO A 157 -0.51 13.80 -11.05
CA PRO A 157 -1.63 13.55 -11.95
C PRO A 157 -1.88 12.08 -12.27
N ASP A 158 -0.87 11.20 -12.12
CA ASP A 158 -0.99 9.76 -12.39
C ASP A 158 -2.06 9.09 -11.53
N ARG A 159 -2.27 9.58 -10.30
CA ARG A 159 -3.35 9.11 -9.42
C ARG A 159 -4.73 9.35 -10.01
N TRP A 160 -4.91 10.47 -10.71
CA TRP A 160 -6.15 10.76 -11.42
C TRP A 160 -6.37 9.80 -12.60
N ASP A 161 -5.30 9.39 -13.26
CA ASP A 161 -5.40 8.39 -14.32
C ASP A 161 -5.87 7.04 -13.74
N VAL A 162 -5.36 6.64 -12.56
CA VAL A 162 -5.87 5.45 -11.85
C VAL A 162 -7.34 5.61 -11.46
N VAL A 163 -7.75 6.78 -10.94
CA VAL A 163 -9.15 7.08 -10.63
C VAL A 163 -10.01 6.97 -11.89
N ASN A 164 -9.58 7.53 -13.01
CA ASN A 164 -10.27 7.44 -14.29
C ASN A 164 -10.45 6.00 -14.74
N TYR A 165 -9.43 5.17 -14.58
CA TYR A 165 -9.52 3.74 -14.90
C TYR A 165 -10.48 3.00 -13.97
N VAL A 166 -10.42 3.23 -12.65
CA VAL A 166 -11.39 2.65 -11.71
C VAL A 166 -12.83 3.03 -12.08
N ARG A 167 -13.07 4.28 -12.49
CA ARG A 167 -14.39 4.70 -12.98
C ARG A 167 -14.82 3.98 -14.25
N SER A 168 -13.89 3.63 -15.13
CA SER A 168 -14.19 2.82 -16.32
C SER A 168 -14.60 1.40 -15.93
N LEU A 169 -13.92 0.78 -14.96
CA LEU A 169 -14.32 -0.53 -14.41
C LEU A 169 -15.72 -0.48 -13.81
N GLN A 170 -16.06 0.58 -13.06
CA GLN A 170 -17.37 0.79 -12.49
C GLN A 170 -18.47 0.93 -13.54
N GLN A 171 -18.16 1.51 -14.71
CA GLN A 171 -19.09 1.63 -15.83
C GLN A 171 -19.33 0.28 -16.52
N GLN A 172 -18.27 -0.50 -16.74
CA GLN A 172 -18.35 -1.83 -17.36
C GLN A 172 -19.09 -2.84 -16.47
N ALA A 173 -19.02 -2.69 -15.14
CA ALA A 173 -19.68 -3.55 -14.19
C ALA A 173 -21.17 -3.17 -13.92
N ARG A 174 -21.73 -2.21 -14.66
CA ARG A 174 -23.18 -1.93 -14.61
C ARG A 174 -23.92 -3.03 -15.37
N PRO A 175 -25.03 -3.53 -14.80
CA PRO A 175 -25.89 -4.49 -15.48
C PRO A 175 -26.53 -3.87 -16.72
#